data_38fb92205f5baf434ba21011a4ff74e3
#
_entry.id   38fb92205f5baf434ba21011a4ff74e3
#
_cell.length_a   1.000
_cell.length_b   1.000
_cell.length_c   1.000
_cell.angle_alpha   90.00
_cell.angle_beta   90.00
_cell.angle_gamma   90.00
#
_symmetry.space_group_name_H-M   'P 1'
#
loop_
_entity.id
_entity.type
_entity.pdbx_description
1 polymer ?
#
loop_
_entity_poly.entity_id
_entity_poly.type
_entity_poly.pdbx_seq_one_letter_code
_entity_poly.pdbx_strand_id
1 'polypeptide(L)'
;NSYEGGQRVANDMRDARNQAIEELSDLVDVNSFEDPNGRTTVIVGRDWTLVEGNNHYQLEGKMKGGELGMLNIDGVSTNDNRRNLTRTFREGEMAEMLRMRDDTIVAYQKNLDEIAFSLAGKVNKIHASGTGINSATEIMKSTFGLNSAALNQPLPFLKDGIFQLHLVDPQNEILETYEIEIQAGKDTLPDIVKRLNQTVNEPGLLQASIE
;
A
#
# COMPACT_ATOMS: atom_id res chain seq x y z
N ASN A 1 -36.28 27.83 -19.08
CA ASN A 1 -36.29 29.26 -19.46
C ASN A 1 -37.40 29.65 -20.43
N SER A 2 -38.45 28.82 -20.63
CA SER A 2 -39.62 29.16 -21.48
C SER A 2 -40.79 29.74 -20.69
N TYR A 3 -40.59 30.13 -19.44
CA TYR A 3 -41.63 30.67 -18.57
C TYR A 3 -41.25 31.98 -17.91
N GLU A 4 -40.79 32.95 -18.70
CA GLU A 4 -40.70 34.33 -18.25
C GLU A 4 -42.08 35.05 -18.37
N GLY A 5 -43.07 34.50 -17.67
CA GLY A 5 -44.34 35.16 -17.41
C GLY A 5 -44.41 35.94 -16.11
N GLY A 6 -43.32 35.99 -15.36
CA GLY A 6 -43.22 36.79 -14.14
C GLY A 6 -41.78 36.84 -13.63
N GLN A 7 -41.21 38.02 -13.57
CA GLN A 7 -39.85 38.25 -13.07
C GLN A 7 -39.54 37.57 -11.70
N ARG A 8 -40.54 37.35 -10.84
CA ARG A 8 -40.41 36.69 -9.54
C ARG A 8 -40.12 35.18 -9.68
N VAL A 9 -40.85 34.49 -10.55
CA VAL A 9 -40.69 33.03 -10.73
C VAL A 9 -39.33 32.67 -11.32
N ALA A 10 -38.84 33.52 -12.24
CA ALA A 10 -37.52 33.37 -12.83
C ALA A 10 -36.38 33.57 -11.79
N ASN A 11 -36.55 34.51 -10.85
CA ASN A 11 -35.57 34.73 -9.79
C ASN A 11 -35.55 33.58 -8.78
N ASP A 12 -36.72 33.08 -8.33
CA ASP A 12 -36.80 31.97 -7.41
C ASP A 12 -36.11 30.68 -7.97
N MET A 13 -36.27 30.47 -9.30
CA MET A 13 -35.60 29.34 -9.98
C MET A 13 -34.07 29.53 -10.11
N ARG A 14 -33.65 30.78 -10.29
CA ARG A 14 -32.21 31.12 -10.32
C ARG A 14 -31.58 30.95 -8.95
N ASP A 15 -32.27 31.36 -7.91
CA ASP A 15 -31.81 31.20 -6.52
C ASP A 15 -31.70 29.72 -6.15
N ALA A 16 -32.72 28.90 -6.46
CA ALA A 16 -32.66 27.47 -6.25
C ALA A 16 -31.53 26.78 -7.03
N ARG A 17 -31.27 27.20 -8.27
CA ARG A 17 -30.14 26.71 -9.07
C ARG A 17 -28.82 27.07 -8.42
N ASN A 18 -28.65 28.32 -8.00
CA ASN A 18 -27.41 28.78 -7.39
C ASN A 18 -27.15 28.06 -6.07
N GLN A 19 -28.18 27.87 -5.27
CA GLN A 19 -28.08 27.06 -4.04
C GLN A 19 -27.66 25.62 -4.34
N ALA A 20 -28.23 24.98 -5.35
CA ALA A 20 -27.82 23.62 -5.73
C ALA A 20 -26.38 23.55 -6.22
N ILE A 21 -25.88 24.60 -6.92
CA ILE A 21 -24.48 24.69 -7.33
C ILE A 21 -23.56 24.87 -6.10
N GLU A 22 -23.97 25.68 -5.13
CA GLU A 22 -23.25 25.89 -3.87
C GLU A 22 -23.15 24.58 -3.08
N GLU A 23 -24.29 23.88 -2.86
CA GLU A 23 -24.30 22.58 -2.22
C GLU A 23 -23.43 21.53 -2.94
N LEU A 24 -23.41 21.56 -4.29
CA LEU A 24 -22.54 20.71 -5.08
C LEU A 24 -21.07 21.07 -4.91
N SER A 25 -20.75 22.36 -4.74
CA SER A 25 -19.37 22.83 -4.57
C SER A 25 -18.75 22.44 -3.25
N ASP A 26 -19.56 22.19 -2.22
CA ASP A 26 -19.09 21.61 -0.96
C ASP A 26 -18.63 20.17 -1.14
N LEU A 27 -19.28 19.43 -2.03
CA LEU A 27 -19.02 18.02 -2.28
C LEU A 27 -17.87 17.79 -3.28
N VAL A 28 -17.82 18.58 -4.34
CA VAL A 28 -16.85 18.42 -5.44
C VAL A 28 -16.41 19.79 -5.96
N ASP A 29 -15.25 19.82 -6.61
CA ASP A 29 -14.83 21.01 -7.33
C ASP A 29 -15.75 21.29 -8.52
N VAL A 30 -16.37 22.48 -8.53
CA VAL A 30 -17.37 22.92 -9.49
C VAL A 30 -16.94 24.19 -10.17
N ASN A 31 -17.04 24.20 -11.49
CA ASN A 31 -16.99 25.41 -12.29
C ASN A 31 -18.33 25.62 -12.99
N SER A 32 -18.97 26.77 -12.80
CA SER A 32 -20.22 27.08 -13.47
C SER A 32 -20.14 28.42 -14.21
N PHE A 33 -20.71 28.49 -15.40
CA PHE A 33 -20.84 29.70 -16.16
C PHE A 33 -22.17 29.76 -16.90
N GLU A 34 -22.68 30.97 -17.08
CA GLU A 34 -23.94 31.23 -17.78
C GLU A 34 -23.64 31.85 -19.15
N ASP A 35 -24.24 31.32 -20.20
CA ASP A 35 -24.14 31.89 -21.56
C ASP A 35 -25.01 33.15 -21.70
N PRO A 36 -24.84 33.93 -22.79
CA PRO A 36 -25.66 35.14 -23.03
C PRO A 36 -27.17 34.87 -23.17
N ASN A 37 -27.57 33.60 -23.37
CA ASN A 37 -28.96 33.18 -23.46
C ASN A 37 -29.53 32.71 -22.12
N GLY A 38 -28.78 32.87 -21.03
CA GLY A 38 -29.18 32.45 -19.68
C GLY A 38 -29.10 30.94 -19.43
N ARG A 39 -28.39 30.19 -20.28
CA ARG A 39 -28.15 28.76 -20.07
C ARG A 39 -26.92 28.58 -19.18
N THR A 40 -27.04 27.73 -18.22
CA THR A 40 -25.94 27.43 -17.30
C THR A 40 -25.24 26.14 -17.72
N THR A 41 -23.92 26.17 -17.74
CA THR A 41 -23.05 24.98 -17.84
C THR A 41 -22.36 24.76 -16.52
N VAL A 42 -22.38 23.52 -16.05
CA VAL A 42 -21.73 23.09 -14.81
C VAL A 42 -20.70 22.02 -15.15
N ILE A 43 -19.46 22.27 -14.78
CA ILE A 43 -18.34 21.36 -14.96
C ILE A 43 -17.88 20.92 -13.58
N VAL A 44 -17.67 19.62 -13.39
CA VAL A 44 -17.13 19.05 -12.15
C VAL A 44 -15.77 18.42 -12.39
N GLY A 45 -14.96 18.43 -11.36
CA GLY A 45 -13.59 18.02 -11.48
C GLY A 45 -12.83 18.90 -12.49
N ARG A 46 -11.96 18.30 -13.25
CA ARG A 46 -11.09 19.04 -14.16
C ARG A 46 -11.79 19.49 -15.46
N ASP A 47 -12.64 18.62 -16.02
CA ASP A 47 -13.15 18.80 -17.39
C ASP A 47 -14.40 17.96 -17.70
N TRP A 48 -15.15 17.52 -16.70
CA TRP A 48 -16.39 16.77 -16.92
C TRP A 48 -17.58 17.71 -16.85
N THR A 49 -18.26 17.86 -17.97
CA THR A 49 -19.51 18.62 -18.02
C THR A 49 -20.62 17.80 -17.38
N LEU A 50 -21.18 18.29 -16.27
CA LEU A 50 -22.30 17.66 -15.58
C LEU A 50 -23.64 18.15 -16.12
N VAL A 51 -23.72 19.44 -16.44
CA VAL A 51 -24.92 20.07 -17.03
C VAL A 51 -24.49 21.00 -18.15
N GLU A 52 -25.18 20.93 -19.30
CA GLU A 52 -25.02 21.82 -20.42
C GLU A 52 -26.39 22.21 -20.96
N GLY A 53 -26.89 23.37 -20.56
CA GLY A 53 -28.22 23.84 -20.93
C GLY A 53 -29.32 22.87 -20.46
N ASN A 54 -29.91 22.12 -21.38
CA ASN A 54 -30.94 21.14 -21.08
C ASN A 54 -30.42 19.68 -20.95
N ASN A 55 -29.15 19.48 -21.26
CA ASN A 55 -28.53 18.16 -21.14
C ASN A 55 -27.91 18.01 -19.77
N HIS A 56 -28.02 16.81 -19.21
CA HIS A 56 -27.37 16.43 -17.95
C HIS A 56 -26.68 15.08 -18.11
N TYR A 57 -25.57 14.95 -17.41
CA TYR A 57 -24.75 13.75 -17.37
C TYR A 57 -24.68 13.24 -15.94
N GLN A 58 -24.28 11.99 -15.75
CA GLN A 58 -24.31 11.36 -14.43
C GLN A 58 -22.90 11.06 -13.93
N LEU A 59 -22.77 11.03 -12.62
CA LEU A 59 -21.62 10.47 -11.92
C LEU A 59 -22.05 9.14 -11.31
N GLU A 60 -21.32 8.08 -11.59
CA GLU A 60 -21.60 6.75 -11.03
C GLU A 60 -20.38 6.23 -10.28
N GLY A 61 -20.64 5.65 -9.09
CA GLY A 61 -19.66 4.88 -8.37
C GLY A 61 -19.59 3.46 -8.89
N LYS A 62 -18.40 2.99 -9.30
CA LYS A 62 -18.18 1.63 -9.77
C LYS A 62 -17.09 0.94 -8.96
N MET A 63 -17.40 -0.25 -8.42
CA MET A 63 -16.40 -1.07 -7.75
C MET A 63 -15.34 -1.54 -8.74
N LYS A 64 -14.08 -1.29 -8.43
CA LYS A 64 -12.97 -1.84 -9.19
C LYS A 64 -12.82 -3.32 -8.85
N GLY A 65 -13.01 -4.20 -9.82
CA GLY A 65 -12.91 -5.65 -9.60
C GLY A 65 -11.51 -6.05 -9.12
N GLY A 66 -11.46 -6.81 -8.02
CA GLY A 66 -10.25 -7.47 -7.54
C GLY A 66 -9.41 -6.73 -6.49
N GLU A 67 -9.60 -5.45 -6.23
CA GLU A 67 -8.88 -4.71 -5.19
C GLU A 67 -9.87 -4.22 -4.11
N LEU A 68 -9.78 -4.80 -2.91
CA LEU A 68 -10.33 -4.37 -1.60
C LEU A 68 -11.49 -3.33 -1.64
N GLY A 69 -12.49 -3.53 -2.53
CA GLY A 69 -13.69 -2.70 -2.55
C GLY A 69 -13.46 -1.22 -2.92
N MET A 70 -12.39 -0.88 -3.63
CA MET A 70 -12.15 0.50 -4.05
C MET A 70 -13.17 0.96 -5.08
N LEU A 71 -13.93 2.00 -4.74
CA LEU A 71 -14.90 2.63 -5.61
C LEU A 71 -14.18 3.60 -6.57
N ASN A 72 -14.37 3.42 -7.87
CA ASN A 72 -14.05 4.42 -8.87
C ASN A 72 -15.26 5.29 -9.15
N ILE A 73 -15.03 6.53 -9.54
CA ILE A 73 -16.07 7.46 -9.95
C ILE A 73 -15.95 7.62 -11.46
N ASP A 74 -17.01 7.24 -12.15
CA ASP A 74 -17.10 7.36 -13.60
C ASP A 74 -18.14 8.42 -13.97
N GLY A 75 -17.79 9.30 -14.90
CA GLY A 75 -18.74 10.15 -15.59
C GLY A 75 -19.42 9.36 -16.72
N VAL A 76 -20.75 9.43 -16.79
CA VAL A 76 -21.55 8.70 -17.79
C VAL A 76 -22.27 9.69 -18.67
N SER A 77 -22.01 9.60 -19.97
CA SER A 77 -22.70 10.44 -20.96
C SER A 77 -24.02 9.81 -21.42
N THR A 78 -24.85 10.58 -22.11
CA THR A 78 -26.15 10.13 -22.65
C THR A 78 -26.05 8.92 -23.59
N ASN A 79 -24.86 8.67 -24.16
CA ASN A 79 -24.60 7.54 -25.07
C ASN A 79 -23.90 6.38 -24.33
N ASP A 80 -24.01 6.32 -22.99
CA ASP A 80 -23.32 5.34 -22.12
C ASP A 80 -21.79 5.32 -22.30
N ASN A 81 -21.23 6.39 -22.82
CA ASN A 81 -19.79 6.54 -22.88
C ASN A 81 -19.29 6.92 -21.46
N ARG A 82 -18.38 6.10 -20.93
CA ARG A 82 -17.89 6.20 -19.55
C ARG A 82 -16.46 6.71 -19.52
N ARG A 83 -16.18 7.61 -18.59
CA ARG A 83 -14.85 8.14 -18.34
C ARG A 83 -14.55 8.10 -16.84
N ASN A 84 -13.43 7.53 -16.46
CA ASN A 84 -13.01 7.52 -15.06
C ASN A 84 -12.57 8.92 -14.63
N LEU A 85 -13.20 9.43 -13.56
CA LEU A 85 -12.99 10.76 -13.01
C LEU A 85 -12.37 10.72 -11.61
N THR A 86 -12.08 9.55 -11.05
CA THR A 86 -11.61 9.37 -9.66
C THR A 86 -10.45 10.30 -9.28
N ARG A 87 -9.55 10.56 -10.22
CA ARG A 87 -8.35 11.39 -10.00
C ARG A 87 -8.49 12.82 -10.52
N THR A 88 -9.66 13.21 -10.99
CA THR A 88 -9.89 14.57 -11.52
C THR A 88 -10.36 15.54 -10.45
N PHE A 89 -10.94 15.05 -9.36
CA PHE A 89 -11.40 15.85 -8.23
C PHE A 89 -10.21 16.33 -7.39
N ARG A 90 -10.16 17.63 -7.11
CA ARG A 90 -9.06 18.27 -6.37
C ARG A 90 -9.51 18.99 -5.12
N GLU A 91 -10.76 19.43 -5.09
CA GLU A 91 -11.39 20.21 -4.03
C GLU A 91 -12.72 19.58 -3.66
N GLY A 92 -13.30 20.01 -2.53
CA GLY A 92 -14.53 19.46 -1.98
C GLY A 92 -14.31 18.18 -1.16
N GLU A 93 -15.36 17.77 -0.47
CA GLU A 93 -15.33 16.62 0.46
C GLU A 93 -14.90 15.32 -0.24
N MET A 94 -15.36 15.10 -1.46
CA MET A 94 -15.02 13.90 -2.25
C MET A 94 -13.53 13.80 -2.57
N ALA A 95 -12.90 14.92 -2.92
CA ALA A 95 -11.45 14.93 -3.19
C ALA A 95 -10.64 14.57 -1.94
N GLU A 96 -11.03 15.07 -0.77
CA GLU A 96 -10.37 14.73 0.49
C GLU A 96 -10.58 13.28 0.89
N MET A 97 -11.79 12.73 0.70
CA MET A 97 -12.05 11.30 0.94
C MET A 97 -11.23 10.39 0.01
N LEU A 98 -11.12 10.76 -1.27
CA LEU A 98 -10.30 10.02 -2.23
C LEU A 98 -8.82 10.10 -1.87
N ARG A 99 -8.31 11.27 -1.47
CA ARG A 99 -6.93 11.46 -1.03
C ARG A 99 -6.63 10.68 0.26
N MET A 100 -7.57 10.70 1.22
CA MET A 100 -7.43 9.91 2.43
C MET A 100 -7.33 8.41 2.11
N ARG A 101 -8.18 7.90 1.24
CA ARG A 101 -8.20 6.50 0.82
C ARG A 101 -6.94 6.10 0.05
N ASP A 102 -6.55 6.88 -0.95
CA ASP A 102 -5.54 6.47 -1.93
C ASP A 102 -4.11 6.80 -1.48
N ASP A 103 -3.93 7.84 -0.65
CA ASP A 103 -2.62 8.31 -0.22
C ASP A 103 -2.40 8.08 1.29
N THR A 104 -3.30 8.62 2.14
CA THR A 104 -3.07 8.67 3.58
C THR A 104 -3.14 7.28 4.22
N ILE A 105 -4.18 6.51 3.91
CA ILE A 105 -4.35 5.14 4.45
C ILE A 105 -3.24 4.22 3.94
N VAL A 106 -2.88 4.33 2.68
CA VAL A 106 -1.77 3.55 2.08
C VAL A 106 -0.43 3.90 2.76
N ALA A 107 -0.18 5.19 3.03
CA ALA A 107 1.01 5.60 3.77
C ALA A 107 1.03 5.05 5.20
N TYR A 108 -0.11 5.06 5.90
CA TYR A 108 -0.21 4.45 7.23
C TYR A 108 0.01 2.94 7.22
N GLN A 109 -0.55 2.23 6.25
CA GLN A 109 -0.30 0.79 6.09
C GLN A 109 1.19 0.51 5.93
N LYS A 110 1.87 1.25 5.06
CA LYS A 110 3.31 1.12 4.86
C LYS A 110 4.11 1.39 6.15
N ASN A 111 3.76 2.45 6.89
CA ASN A 111 4.42 2.76 8.16
C ASN A 111 4.20 1.65 9.21
N LEU A 112 3.00 1.06 9.27
CA LEU A 112 2.72 -0.08 10.15
C LEU A 112 3.53 -1.31 9.75
N ASP A 113 3.66 -1.59 8.47
CA ASP A 113 4.49 -2.68 7.96
C ASP A 113 5.97 -2.48 8.34
N GLU A 114 6.48 -1.25 8.22
CA GLU A 114 7.85 -0.91 8.63
C GLU A 114 8.06 -1.10 10.14
N ILE A 115 7.09 -0.71 10.97
CA ILE A 115 7.13 -0.92 12.43
C ILE A 115 7.10 -2.41 12.74
N ALA A 116 6.19 -3.17 12.14
CA ALA A 116 6.06 -4.61 12.34
C ALA A 116 7.36 -5.34 11.93
N PHE A 117 7.94 -4.98 10.78
CA PHE A 117 9.20 -5.51 10.31
C PHE A 117 10.36 -5.20 11.27
N SER A 118 10.46 -3.94 11.73
CA SER A 118 11.50 -3.51 12.69
C SER A 118 11.36 -4.24 14.03
N LEU A 119 10.12 -4.39 14.52
CA LEU A 119 9.83 -5.11 15.76
C LEU A 119 10.21 -6.59 15.64
N ALA A 120 9.76 -7.26 14.57
CA ALA A 120 10.10 -8.65 14.30
C ALA A 120 11.62 -8.85 14.21
N GLY A 121 12.33 -7.96 13.52
CA GLY A 121 13.78 -8.00 13.42
C GLY A 121 14.47 -7.84 14.76
N LYS A 122 13.99 -6.94 15.62
CA LYS A 122 14.54 -6.75 16.98
C LYS A 122 14.28 -7.96 17.88
N VAL A 123 13.07 -8.49 17.87
CA VAL A 123 12.70 -9.69 18.65
C VAL A 123 13.52 -10.87 18.19
N ASN A 124 13.63 -11.10 16.88
CA ASN A 124 14.43 -12.18 16.31
C ASN A 124 15.91 -12.04 16.68
N LYS A 125 16.45 -10.82 16.67
CA LYS A 125 17.82 -10.56 17.09
C LYS A 125 18.04 -10.92 18.55
N ILE A 126 17.14 -10.51 19.45
CA ILE A 126 17.21 -10.84 20.88
C ILE A 126 17.08 -12.35 21.07
N HIS A 127 16.14 -12.98 20.37
CA HIS A 127 15.93 -14.42 20.44
C HIS A 127 17.15 -15.21 19.94
N ALA A 128 17.74 -14.79 18.83
CA ALA A 128 18.94 -15.40 18.26
C ALA A 128 20.20 -15.18 19.10
N SER A 129 20.24 -14.11 19.90
CA SER A 129 21.36 -13.85 20.83
C SER A 129 21.18 -14.55 22.18
N GLY A 130 20.00 -15.13 22.45
CA GLY A 130 19.72 -15.88 23.68
C GLY A 130 20.16 -17.33 23.54
N THR A 131 20.96 -17.79 24.48
CA THR A 131 21.20 -19.24 24.67
C THR A 131 20.13 -19.77 25.62
N GLY A 132 19.55 -20.96 25.31
CA GLY A 132 18.64 -21.64 26.20
C GLY A 132 19.32 -22.04 27.52
N ILE A 133 18.52 -22.42 28.53
CA ILE A 133 19.04 -22.91 29.85
C ILE A 133 19.94 -24.14 29.64
N ASN A 134 19.69 -24.91 28.59
CA ASN A 134 20.59 -25.97 28.12
C ASN A 134 21.32 -25.39 26.89
N SER A 135 22.51 -24.90 27.10
CA SER A 135 23.30 -24.12 26.14
C SER A 135 23.76 -24.88 24.90
N ALA A 136 23.64 -26.18 24.87
CA ALA A 136 23.90 -26.99 23.69
C ALA A 136 22.59 -27.53 23.10
N THR A 137 22.42 -27.42 21.79
CA THR A 137 21.32 -28.04 21.06
C THR A 137 21.84 -28.86 19.90
N GLU A 138 21.33 -30.05 19.74
CA GLU A 138 21.71 -30.96 18.65
C GLU A 138 21.03 -30.56 17.33
N ILE A 139 19.85 -29.90 17.42
CA ILE A 139 19.07 -29.53 16.25
C ILE A 139 18.54 -28.09 16.42
N MET A 140 18.90 -27.21 15.51
CA MET A 140 18.28 -25.90 15.37
C MET A 140 17.40 -25.88 14.14
N LYS A 141 16.09 -25.65 14.33
CA LYS A 141 15.13 -25.46 13.23
C LYS A 141 14.52 -24.06 13.29
N SER A 142 14.42 -23.41 12.14
CA SER A 142 13.56 -22.23 12.01
C SER A 142 12.10 -22.64 12.03
N THR A 143 11.28 -21.95 12.81
CA THR A 143 9.82 -22.13 12.83
C THR A 143 9.11 -21.33 11.74
N PHE A 144 9.84 -20.47 11.02
CA PHE A 144 9.30 -19.65 9.94
C PHE A 144 9.76 -20.18 8.59
N GLY A 145 8.78 -20.59 7.77
CA GLY A 145 9.02 -20.91 6.36
C GLY A 145 9.26 -19.63 5.56
N LEU A 146 10.27 -19.64 4.70
CA LEU A 146 10.44 -18.65 3.66
C LEU A 146 9.73 -19.14 2.39
N ASN A 147 9.08 -18.24 1.66
CA ASN A 147 8.55 -18.62 0.35
C ASN A 147 9.73 -18.86 -0.63
N SER A 148 9.50 -19.68 -1.64
CA SER A 148 10.54 -20.05 -2.61
C SER A 148 11.13 -18.86 -3.37
N ALA A 149 10.39 -17.78 -3.52
CA ALA A 149 10.89 -16.55 -4.15
C ALA A 149 11.87 -15.79 -3.24
N ALA A 150 11.67 -15.83 -1.92
CA ALA A 150 12.55 -15.19 -0.95
C ALA A 150 13.87 -15.96 -0.73
N LEU A 151 13.90 -17.26 -1.00
CA LEU A 151 15.11 -18.08 -0.83
C LEU A 151 16.28 -17.62 -1.70
N ASN A 152 15.98 -17.18 -2.92
CA ASN A 152 16.98 -16.76 -3.92
C ASN A 152 17.24 -15.26 -3.94
N GLN A 153 16.75 -14.53 -2.94
CA GLN A 153 17.00 -13.10 -2.78
C GLN A 153 17.90 -12.87 -1.56
N PRO A 154 18.75 -11.82 -1.60
CA PRO A 154 19.52 -11.42 -0.42
C PRO A 154 18.58 -11.10 0.74
N LEU A 155 18.91 -11.58 1.93
CA LEU A 155 18.08 -11.35 3.12
C LEU A 155 18.19 -9.89 3.56
N PRO A 156 17.08 -9.13 3.63
CA PRO A 156 17.13 -7.67 3.78
C PRO A 156 17.57 -7.17 5.16
N PHE A 157 17.67 -8.06 6.14
CA PHE A 157 18.05 -7.75 7.53
C PHE A 157 19.46 -8.21 7.90
N LEU A 158 20.19 -8.83 6.98
CA LEU A 158 21.57 -9.19 7.22
C LEU A 158 22.45 -7.93 7.19
N LYS A 159 23.49 -7.96 8.02
CA LYS A 159 24.58 -6.98 8.00
C LYS A 159 25.88 -7.71 7.66
N ASP A 160 26.82 -6.97 7.08
CA ASP A 160 28.17 -7.47 6.92
C ASP A 160 28.76 -7.83 8.28
N GLY A 161 29.37 -8.99 8.36
CA GLY A 161 29.95 -9.45 9.60
C GLY A 161 30.34 -10.93 9.57
N ILE A 162 30.76 -11.43 10.71
CA ILE A 162 31.14 -12.83 10.91
C ILE A 162 30.09 -13.46 11.83
N PHE A 163 29.48 -14.54 11.36
CA PHE A 163 28.68 -15.42 12.16
C PHE A 163 29.59 -16.50 12.77
N GLN A 164 29.62 -16.60 14.11
CA GLN A 164 30.40 -17.58 14.81
C GLN A 164 29.52 -18.77 15.29
N LEU A 165 29.95 -19.94 14.98
CA LEU A 165 29.37 -21.20 15.48
C LEU A 165 30.38 -21.88 16.43
N HIS A 166 29.96 -22.10 17.67
CA HIS A 166 30.78 -22.78 18.66
C HIS A 166 30.34 -24.22 18.81
N LEU A 167 31.29 -25.14 18.68
CA LEU A 167 31.12 -26.50 19.12
C LEU A 167 31.46 -26.54 20.61
N VAL A 168 30.54 -27.06 21.41
CA VAL A 168 30.71 -27.12 22.87
C VAL A 168 30.59 -28.59 23.36
N ASP A 169 31.29 -28.88 24.43
CA ASP A 169 31.16 -30.18 25.13
C ASP A 169 29.92 -30.21 26.05
N PRO A 170 29.60 -31.36 26.67
CA PRO A 170 28.49 -31.48 27.62
C PRO A 170 28.63 -30.59 28.87
N GLN A 171 29.82 -30.11 29.15
CA GLN A 171 30.13 -29.16 30.22
C GLN A 171 30.04 -27.72 29.78
N ASN A 172 29.68 -27.47 28.51
CA ASN A 172 29.51 -26.17 27.88
C ASN A 172 30.84 -25.40 27.66
N GLU A 173 31.96 -26.15 27.58
CA GLU A 173 33.23 -25.56 27.18
C GLU A 173 33.37 -25.55 25.65
N ILE A 174 33.91 -24.48 25.09
CA ILE A 174 34.08 -24.33 23.65
C ILE A 174 35.23 -25.22 23.20
N LEU A 175 34.91 -26.22 22.40
CA LEU A 175 35.90 -27.14 21.79
C LEU A 175 36.47 -26.52 20.51
N GLU A 176 35.61 -25.89 19.68
CA GLU A 176 35.99 -25.33 18.41
C GLU A 176 35.06 -24.17 18.02
N THR A 177 35.59 -23.21 17.24
CA THR A 177 34.83 -22.07 16.73
C THR A 177 34.97 -21.99 15.21
N TYR A 178 33.85 -22.02 14.51
CA TYR A 178 33.77 -21.84 13.06
C TYR A 178 33.29 -20.43 12.74
N GLU A 179 34.01 -19.76 11.86
CA GLU A 179 33.66 -18.39 11.43
C GLU A 179 33.13 -18.40 10.01
N ILE A 180 31.94 -17.84 9.82
CA ILE A 180 31.25 -17.76 8.54
C ILE A 180 31.04 -16.27 8.21
N GLU A 181 31.71 -15.79 7.17
CA GLU A 181 31.54 -14.42 6.70
C GLU A 181 30.18 -14.25 6.03
N ILE A 182 29.49 -13.16 6.34
CA ILE A 182 28.20 -12.77 5.75
C ILE A 182 28.34 -11.43 5.04
N GLN A 183 27.92 -11.37 3.78
CA GLN A 183 27.93 -10.17 2.95
C GLN A 183 26.48 -9.70 2.72
N ALA A 184 26.11 -8.60 3.40
CA ALA A 184 24.79 -8.00 3.27
C ALA A 184 24.48 -7.58 1.82
N GLY A 185 23.23 -7.78 1.41
CA GLY A 185 22.76 -7.43 0.07
C GLY A 185 23.30 -8.30 -1.07
N LYS A 186 24.13 -9.32 -0.75
CA LYS A 186 24.66 -10.29 -1.74
C LYS A 186 24.27 -11.72 -1.39
N ASP A 187 24.52 -12.11 -0.14
CA ASP A 187 24.33 -13.50 0.29
C ASP A 187 22.84 -13.87 0.34
N THR A 188 22.49 -14.91 -0.37
CA THR A 188 21.20 -15.60 -0.23
C THR A 188 21.29 -16.66 0.87
N LEU A 189 20.13 -17.17 1.32
CA LEU A 189 20.12 -18.26 2.30
C LEU A 189 20.86 -19.50 1.81
N PRO A 190 20.70 -19.97 0.54
CA PRO A 190 21.50 -21.06 -0.01
C PRO A 190 23.01 -20.82 0.03
N ASP A 191 23.48 -19.58 -0.21
CA ASP A 191 24.90 -19.26 -0.17
C ASP A 191 25.47 -19.40 1.24
N ILE A 192 24.72 -18.93 2.24
CA ILE A 192 25.11 -19.04 3.65
C ILE A 192 25.17 -20.51 4.08
N VAL A 193 24.14 -21.31 3.74
CA VAL A 193 24.08 -22.75 4.03
C VAL A 193 25.24 -23.50 3.38
N LYS A 194 25.54 -23.19 2.11
CA LYS A 194 26.67 -23.78 1.39
C LYS A 194 27.99 -23.44 2.07
N ARG A 195 28.21 -22.17 2.44
CA ARG A 195 29.43 -21.72 3.11
C ARG A 195 29.58 -22.36 4.48
N LEU A 196 28.48 -22.47 5.24
CA LEU A 196 28.47 -23.14 6.53
C LEU A 196 28.89 -24.60 6.40
N ASN A 197 28.31 -25.38 5.48
CA ASN A 197 28.67 -26.76 5.24
C ASN A 197 30.10 -26.94 4.71
N GLN A 198 30.65 -25.95 4.04
CA GLN A 198 32.04 -25.96 3.57
C GLN A 198 33.04 -25.63 4.67
N THR A 199 32.65 -24.76 5.61
CA THR A 199 33.53 -24.34 6.72
C THR A 199 33.60 -25.44 7.79
N VAL A 200 32.47 -26.12 8.07
CA VAL A 200 32.40 -27.26 8.99
C VAL A 200 32.59 -28.57 8.18
N ASN A 201 33.79 -28.76 7.67
CA ASN A 201 34.08 -29.87 6.74
C ASN A 201 34.30 -31.24 7.43
N GLU A 202 33.68 -31.49 8.61
CA GLU A 202 33.73 -32.77 9.28
C GLU A 202 32.43 -33.55 9.06
N PRO A 203 32.47 -34.70 8.36
CA PRO A 203 31.28 -35.52 8.12
C PRO A 203 30.64 -35.97 9.42
N GLY A 204 29.39 -35.57 9.64
CA GLY A 204 28.58 -35.99 10.79
C GLY A 204 28.59 -35.03 11.98
N LEU A 205 29.39 -33.98 11.99
CA LEU A 205 29.44 -33.00 13.08
C LEU A 205 28.29 -31.96 12.97
N LEU A 206 28.09 -31.38 11.79
CA LEU A 206 27.02 -30.42 11.51
C LEU A 206 26.61 -30.50 10.05
N GLN A 207 25.32 -30.49 9.81
CA GLN A 207 24.74 -30.35 8.47
C GLN A 207 23.63 -29.32 8.48
N ALA A 208 23.79 -28.27 7.68
CA ALA A 208 22.72 -27.33 7.43
C ALA A 208 21.97 -27.69 6.14
N SER A 209 20.65 -27.64 6.18
CA SER A 209 19.77 -27.83 5.02
C SER A 209 18.63 -26.83 4.99
N ILE A 210 18.09 -26.64 3.81
CA ILE A 210 16.85 -25.88 3.59
C ILE A 210 15.79 -26.92 3.22
N GLU A 211 14.74 -27.03 4.03
CA GLU A 211 13.59 -27.91 3.80
C GLU A 211 12.42 -27.15 3.17
#